data_aacc213bee56fdf2050d16da2cd19baf
#
_entry.id   aacc213bee56fdf2050d16da2cd19baf
#
_cell.length_a   1.000
_cell.length_b   1.000
_cell.length_c   1.000
_cell.angle_alpha   90.00
_cell.angle_beta   90.00
_cell.angle_gamma   90.00
#
_symmetry.space_group_name_H-M   'P 1'
#
loop_
_entity.id
_entity.type
_entity.pdbx_description
1 polymer ?
#
loop_
_entity_poly.entity_id
_entity_poly.type
_entity_poly.pdbx_seq_one_letter_code
_entity_poly.pdbx_strand_id
1 'polypeptide(L)'
;MEAVKFMEYSLKQALTKLVVHLFGDGLEIRWVNCYFPFTHPSFEMEINFQGEWMEVLGCGVMEQQLVNSAGAENKIGWAFGLGLERLAMILYGIPDIRLFWSEDERFLKQFCVPCIDDKIQFQPFSKYPPVINDISFWLPSEKYSENDFYDLVRTIGGDMVENVSLIDEYTHPKTKRVSHCYRITYQHLERTLTQKEVNSIHQAIEESAARELGVEGRF
;
A
#
# COMPACT_ATOMS: atom_id res chain seq x y z
N MET A 1 9.06 33.73 19.26
CA MET A 1 8.48 33.46 17.94
C MET A 1 9.55 33.27 16.86
N GLU A 2 10.53 34.15 16.72
CA GLU A 2 11.60 34.00 15.69
C GLU A 2 12.45 32.76 15.85
N ALA A 3 12.84 32.38 17.07
CA ALA A 3 13.64 31.21 17.36
C ALA A 3 12.92 29.90 16.94
N VAL A 4 11.61 29.78 17.18
CA VAL A 4 10.81 28.62 16.78
C VAL A 4 10.73 28.50 15.25
N LYS A 5 10.52 29.64 14.55
CA LYS A 5 10.53 29.63 13.06
C LYS A 5 11.90 29.26 12.48
N PHE A 6 12.97 29.68 13.11
CA PHE A 6 14.31 29.27 12.71
C PHE A 6 14.53 27.79 12.91
N MET A 7 14.06 27.23 14.04
CA MET A 7 14.15 25.80 14.32
C MET A 7 13.28 24.96 13.36
N GLU A 8 12.07 25.42 13.04
CA GLU A 8 11.23 24.83 12.01
C GLU A 8 11.94 24.76 10.65
N TYR A 9 12.51 25.89 10.23
CA TYR A 9 13.26 25.93 8.97
C TYR A 9 14.46 24.98 8.99
N SER A 10 15.24 24.97 10.07
CA SER A 10 16.39 24.08 10.23
C SER A 10 15.99 22.60 10.18
N LEU A 11 14.91 22.25 10.86
CA LEU A 11 14.35 20.88 10.87
C LEU A 11 13.93 20.46 9.45
N LYS A 12 13.12 21.26 8.78
CA LYS A 12 12.66 20.97 7.41
C LYS A 12 13.83 20.84 6.44
N GLN A 13 14.85 21.70 6.54
CA GLN A 13 16.06 21.63 5.73
C GLN A 13 16.84 20.32 5.98
N ALA A 14 17.03 19.94 7.25
CA ALA A 14 17.76 18.72 7.60
C ALA A 14 17.04 17.47 7.06
N LEU A 15 15.73 17.38 7.25
CA LEU A 15 14.94 16.23 6.81
C LEU A 15 14.77 16.18 5.28
N THR A 16 14.60 17.33 4.63
CA THR A 16 14.61 17.36 3.14
C THR A 16 15.94 16.88 2.58
N LYS A 17 17.08 17.30 3.16
CA LYS A 17 18.41 16.82 2.73
C LYS A 17 18.57 15.32 2.96
N LEU A 18 18.05 14.76 4.06
CA LEU A 18 18.05 13.34 4.32
C LEU A 18 17.31 12.57 3.23
N VAL A 19 16.09 13.01 2.90
CA VAL A 19 15.24 12.36 1.89
C VAL A 19 15.86 12.46 0.50
N VAL A 20 16.40 13.63 0.12
CA VAL A 20 17.12 13.81 -1.14
C VAL A 20 18.38 12.94 -1.21
N HIS A 21 19.08 12.78 -0.09
CA HIS A 21 20.26 11.89 -0.03
C HIS A 21 19.88 10.41 -0.23
N LEU A 22 18.74 9.98 0.31
CA LEU A 22 18.28 8.60 0.19
C LEU A 22 17.73 8.27 -1.20
N PHE A 23 16.97 9.19 -1.80
CA PHE A 23 16.16 8.91 -2.99
C PHE A 23 16.57 9.70 -4.24
N GLY A 24 17.50 10.65 -4.10
CA GLY A 24 17.89 11.57 -5.17
C GLY A 24 16.96 12.76 -5.34
N ASP A 25 17.29 13.64 -6.29
CA ASP A 25 16.60 14.93 -6.50
C ASP A 25 15.27 14.80 -7.29
N GLY A 26 14.88 13.60 -7.70
CA GLY A 26 13.75 13.37 -8.60
C GLY A 26 12.39 13.20 -7.91
N LEU A 27 12.33 13.21 -6.57
CA LEU A 27 11.09 13.01 -5.83
C LEU A 27 10.37 14.31 -5.52
N GLU A 28 9.07 14.31 -5.73
CA GLU A 28 8.20 15.38 -5.25
C GLU A 28 7.96 15.21 -3.75
N ILE A 29 8.24 16.27 -2.99
CA ILE A 29 8.09 16.31 -1.53
C ILE A 29 7.09 17.39 -1.18
N ARG A 30 6.19 17.11 -0.25
CA ARG A 30 5.32 18.13 0.35
C ARG A 30 5.32 18.03 1.87
N TRP A 31 5.08 19.17 2.52
CA TRP A 31 4.93 19.30 3.95
C TRP A 31 3.46 19.54 4.28
N VAL A 32 2.92 18.71 5.17
CA VAL A 32 1.53 18.81 5.64
C VAL A 32 1.54 19.19 7.11
N ASN A 33 0.69 20.15 7.48
CA ASN A 33 0.51 20.50 8.89
C ASN A 33 -0.29 19.39 9.58
N CYS A 34 0.18 18.96 10.73
CA CYS A 34 -0.48 17.96 11.54
C CYS A 34 -0.44 18.33 13.04
N TYR A 35 -0.86 17.43 13.89
CA TYR A 35 -0.82 17.61 15.34
C TYR A 35 -0.21 16.40 16.03
N PHE A 36 0.82 16.66 16.85
CA PHE A 36 1.33 15.71 17.83
C PHE A 36 1.33 16.37 19.21
N PRO A 37 0.97 15.65 20.29
CA PRO A 37 0.81 16.25 21.63
C PRO A 37 2.13 16.75 22.27
N PHE A 38 3.27 16.40 21.69
CA PHE A 38 4.60 16.73 22.20
C PHE A 38 5.40 17.71 21.33
N THR A 39 4.81 18.19 20.22
CA THR A 39 5.45 19.18 19.33
C THR A 39 4.47 20.27 18.88
N HIS A 40 4.98 21.49 18.73
CA HIS A 40 4.27 22.62 18.13
C HIS A 40 5.26 23.64 17.53
N PRO A 41 5.20 23.95 16.24
CA PRO A 41 4.36 23.34 15.19
C PRO A 41 4.78 21.89 14.87
N SER A 42 3.82 21.13 14.30
CA SER A 42 4.00 19.72 13.91
C SER A 42 3.73 19.57 12.42
N PHE A 43 4.51 18.70 11.78
CA PHE A 43 4.46 18.47 10.34
C PHE A 43 4.63 16.99 10.01
N GLU A 44 4.05 16.60 8.90
CA GLU A 44 4.34 15.36 8.19
C GLU A 44 5.02 15.69 6.86
N MET A 45 5.98 14.86 6.48
CA MET A 45 6.56 14.90 5.14
C MET A 45 5.97 13.76 4.32
N GLU A 46 5.42 14.10 3.18
CA GLU A 46 4.91 13.14 2.20
C GLU A 46 5.73 13.21 0.92
N ILE A 47 5.89 12.07 0.30
CA ILE A 47 6.59 11.87 -0.98
C ILE A 47 5.60 11.31 -1.99
N ASN A 48 5.64 11.79 -3.24
CA ASN A 48 4.90 11.19 -4.33
C ASN A 48 5.62 9.92 -4.78
N PHE A 49 5.03 8.77 -4.45
CA PHE A 49 5.54 7.46 -4.83
C PHE A 49 4.50 6.71 -5.67
N GLN A 50 4.87 6.32 -6.88
CA GLN A 50 4.00 5.64 -7.84
C GLN A 50 2.68 6.37 -8.16
N GLY A 51 2.68 7.71 -8.06
CA GLY A 51 1.52 8.56 -8.32
C GLY A 51 0.64 8.83 -7.09
N GLU A 52 0.98 8.26 -5.94
CA GLU A 52 0.29 8.49 -4.66
C GLU A 52 1.17 9.19 -3.64
N TRP A 53 0.54 10.01 -2.79
CA TRP A 53 1.24 10.68 -1.70
C TRP A 53 1.38 9.74 -0.50
N MET A 54 2.61 9.45 -0.14
CA MET A 54 2.95 8.57 0.99
C MET A 54 3.65 9.38 2.09
N GLU A 55 3.07 9.36 3.29
CA GLU A 55 3.74 9.89 4.49
C GLU A 55 4.96 9.03 4.84
N VAL A 56 6.13 9.65 4.96
CA VAL A 56 7.39 8.95 5.30
C VAL A 56 7.93 9.31 6.67
N LEU A 57 7.57 10.47 7.19
CA LEU A 57 7.97 10.90 8.52
C LEU A 57 7.02 11.94 9.12
N GLY A 58 6.93 11.92 10.46
CA GLY A 58 6.36 12.99 11.26
C GLY A 58 7.45 13.74 12.01
N CYS A 59 7.30 15.06 12.21
CA CYS A 59 8.27 15.87 12.94
C CYS A 59 7.66 17.15 13.52
N GLY A 60 8.40 17.83 14.38
CA GLY A 60 8.00 19.12 14.92
C GLY A 60 8.98 19.70 15.90
N VAL A 61 8.75 20.97 16.25
CA VAL A 61 9.49 21.64 17.34
C VAL A 61 8.90 21.15 18.65
N MET A 62 9.74 20.68 19.56
CA MET A 62 9.31 20.11 20.84
C MET A 62 8.64 21.19 21.71
N GLU A 63 7.58 20.80 22.41
CA GLU A 63 6.97 21.63 23.43
C GLU A 63 7.99 22.00 24.51
N GLN A 64 8.12 23.32 24.81
CA GLN A 64 9.16 23.81 25.70
C GLN A 64 9.05 23.24 27.11
N GLN A 65 7.86 22.86 27.55
CA GLN A 65 7.66 22.22 28.85
C GLN A 65 8.39 20.88 28.96
N LEU A 66 8.40 20.09 27.87
CA LEU A 66 9.12 18.81 27.81
C LEU A 66 10.64 19.03 27.81
N VAL A 67 11.12 20.02 27.08
CA VAL A 67 12.54 20.38 27.02
C VAL A 67 13.04 20.84 28.41
N ASN A 68 12.24 21.66 29.10
CA ASN A 68 12.53 22.13 30.43
C ASN A 68 12.56 21.00 31.47
N SER A 69 11.57 20.09 31.42
CA SER A 69 11.53 18.91 32.31
C SER A 69 12.69 17.94 32.11
N ALA A 70 13.31 17.96 30.95
CA ALA A 70 14.55 17.22 30.66
C ALA A 70 15.83 17.96 31.10
N GLY A 71 15.72 19.11 31.78
CA GLY A 71 16.86 19.88 32.26
C GLY A 71 17.58 20.71 31.18
N ALA A 72 16.92 20.98 30.05
CA ALA A 72 17.48 21.72 28.92
C ALA A 72 16.77 23.08 28.69
N GLU A 73 16.50 23.79 29.75
CA GLU A 73 15.68 25.04 29.78
C GLU A 73 16.15 26.11 28.81
N ASN A 74 17.45 26.16 28.50
CA ASN A 74 18.04 27.11 27.56
C ASN A 74 18.15 26.58 26.12
N LYS A 75 17.50 25.50 25.82
CA LYS A 75 17.49 24.87 24.47
C LYS A 75 16.11 24.92 23.85
N ILE A 76 16.09 24.86 22.54
CA ILE A 76 14.89 24.56 21.75
C ILE A 76 15.19 23.26 21.00
N GLY A 77 14.36 22.26 21.23
CA GLY A 77 14.50 20.95 20.60
C GLY A 77 13.56 20.77 19.42
N TRP A 78 13.87 19.85 18.57
CA TRP A 78 12.96 19.31 17.59
C TRP A 78 13.06 17.77 17.58
N ALA A 79 11.98 17.13 17.15
CA ALA A 79 11.87 15.70 17.08
C ALA A 79 11.35 15.25 15.71
N PHE A 80 11.70 14.05 15.32
CA PHE A 80 11.15 13.39 14.13
C PHE A 80 11.06 11.89 14.34
N GLY A 81 10.11 11.26 13.63
CA GLY A 81 9.96 9.81 13.54
C GLY A 81 9.92 9.38 12.09
N LEU A 82 10.69 8.34 11.75
CA LEU A 82 10.77 7.79 10.39
C LEU A 82 10.02 6.48 10.31
N GLY A 83 9.18 6.29 9.28
CA GLY A 83 8.60 5.00 8.93
C GLY A 83 9.60 4.17 8.12
N LEU A 84 10.37 3.29 8.77
CA LEU A 84 11.45 2.53 8.10
C LEU A 84 10.92 1.66 6.97
N GLU A 85 9.76 1.01 7.17
CA GLU A 85 9.12 0.18 6.15
C GLU A 85 8.73 1.02 4.92
N ARG A 86 8.17 2.21 5.13
CA ARG A 86 7.80 3.13 4.03
C ARG A 86 9.02 3.61 3.25
N LEU A 87 10.12 3.94 3.95
CA LEU A 87 11.39 4.27 3.30
C LEU A 87 11.93 3.08 2.49
N ALA A 88 11.88 1.88 3.05
CA ALA A 88 12.31 0.67 2.37
C ALA A 88 11.45 0.33 1.14
N MET A 89 10.11 0.56 1.20
CA MET A 89 9.23 0.43 0.03
C MET A 89 9.72 1.29 -1.14
N ILE A 90 10.08 2.55 -0.86
CA ILE A 90 10.55 3.48 -1.90
C ILE A 90 11.93 3.05 -2.41
N LEU A 91 12.89 2.76 -1.50
CA LEU A 91 14.27 2.40 -1.86
C LEU A 91 14.35 1.14 -2.71
N TYR A 92 13.56 0.13 -2.36
CA TYR A 92 13.65 -1.20 -2.97
C TYR A 92 12.51 -1.50 -3.94
N GLY A 93 11.58 -0.55 -4.16
CA GLY A 93 10.44 -0.73 -5.06
C GLY A 93 9.44 -1.77 -4.57
N ILE A 94 9.29 -1.96 -3.26
CA ILE A 94 8.37 -2.94 -2.66
C ILE A 94 6.95 -2.37 -2.76
N PRO A 95 6.00 -3.08 -3.42
CA PRO A 95 4.70 -2.51 -3.75
C PRO A 95 3.71 -2.46 -2.58
N ASP A 96 3.90 -3.29 -1.56
CA ASP A 96 2.96 -3.44 -0.45
C ASP A 96 3.70 -3.61 0.87
N ILE A 97 3.35 -2.77 1.86
CA ILE A 97 3.94 -2.78 3.20
C ILE A 97 3.74 -4.12 3.91
N ARG A 98 2.67 -4.85 3.60
CA ARG A 98 2.37 -6.16 4.21
C ARG A 98 3.41 -7.23 3.89
N LEU A 99 4.19 -7.05 2.83
CA LEU A 99 5.28 -7.97 2.47
C LEU A 99 6.37 -8.03 3.55
N PHE A 100 6.57 -6.98 4.35
CA PHE A 100 7.54 -7.00 5.46
C PHE A 100 7.19 -7.99 6.57
N TRP A 101 5.92 -8.41 6.67
CA TRP A 101 5.47 -9.44 7.62
C TRP A 101 5.23 -10.79 6.96
N SER A 102 5.57 -10.92 5.66
CA SER A 102 5.45 -12.17 4.93
C SER A 102 6.57 -13.14 5.34
N GLU A 103 6.21 -14.39 5.58
CA GLU A 103 7.14 -15.50 5.76
C GLU A 103 7.52 -16.17 4.43
N ASP A 104 7.06 -15.59 3.30
CA ASP A 104 7.32 -16.14 1.98
C ASP A 104 8.81 -16.08 1.64
N GLU A 105 9.42 -17.25 1.50
CA GLU A 105 10.84 -17.36 1.17
C GLU A 105 11.24 -16.66 -0.14
N ARG A 106 10.31 -16.52 -1.08
CA ARG A 106 10.55 -15.83 -2.36
C ARG A 106 10.75 -14.34 -2.16
N PHE A 107 10.11 -13.75 -1.13
CA PHE A 107 10.37 -12.39 -0.72
C PHE A 107 11.67 -12.29 0.07
N LEU A 108 11.81 -13.09 1.13
CA LEU A 108 12.93 -13.01 2.06
C LEU A 108 14.28 -13.26 1.37
N LYS A 109 14.36 -14.25 0.46
CA LYS A 109 15.59 -14.58 -0.27
C LYS A 109 16.09 -13.47 -1.18
N GLN A 110 15.23 -12.59 -1.68
CA GLN A 110 15.65 -11.45 -2.51
C GLN A 110 16.50 -10.45 -1.73
N PHE A 111 16.28 -10.34 -0.41
CA PHE A 111 16.95 -9.38 0.46
C PHE A 111 18.08 -10.02 1.30
N CYS A 112 18.31 -11.33 1.15
CA CYS A 112 19.46 -12.02 1.77
C CYS A 112 20.71 -11.82 0.91
N VAL A 113 21.38 -10.67 1.06
CA VAL A 113 22.58 -10.31 0.31
C VAL A 113 23.80 -10.35 1.19
N PRO A 114 24.99 -10.69 0.64
CA PRO A 114 26.23 -10.79 1.40
C PRO A 114 26.79 -9.43 1.83
N CYS A 115 26.47 -8.35 1.11
CA CYS A 115 26.96 -7.00 1.39
C CYS A 115 25.80 -6.02 1.51
N ILE A 116 25.84 -5.15 2.53
CA ILE A 116 24.83 -4.13 2.76
C ILE A 116 24.78 -3.07 1.65
N ASP A 117 25.86 -2.89 0.92
CA ASP A 117 25.98 -1.91 -0.18
C ASP A 117 25.46 -2.45 -1.53
N ASP A 118 25.03 -3.73 -1.57
CA ASP A 118 24.46 -4.32 -2.76
C ASP A 118 23.13 -3.65 -3.11
N LYS A 119 23.00 -3.22 -4.36
CA LYS A 119 21.77 -2.62 -4.85
C LYS A 119 20.73 -3.71 -5.10
N ILE A 120 19.69 -3.70 -4.27
CA ILE A 120 18.57 -4.62 -4.38
C ILE A 120 17.38 -3.85 -4.96
N GLN A 121 16.65 -4.52 -5.83
CA GLN A 121 15.36 -4.06 -6.33
C GLN A 121 14.39 -5.23 -6.24
N PHE A 122 13.23 -5.02 -5.63
CA PHE A 122 12.19 -6.04 -5.55
C PHE A 122 11.82 -6.55 -6.94
N GLN A 123 11.73 -7.86 -7.08
CA GLN A 123 11.25 -8.52 -8.28
C GLN A 123 9.90 -9.19 -7.99
N PRO A 124 8.92 -9.03 -8.88
CA PRO A 124 7.65 -9.75 -8.76
C PRO A 124 7.86 -11.27 -8.63
N PHE A 125 7.01 -11.94 -7.86
CA PHE A 125 7.18 -13.37 -7.58
C PHE A 125 7.07 -14.26 -8.81
N SER A 126 6.36 -13.84 -9.83
CA SER A 126 6.27 -14.56 -11.09
C SER A 126 6.81 -13.74 -12.26
N LYS A 127 7.62 -14.39 -13.10
CA LYS A 127 8.13 -13.86 -14.38
C LYS A 127 7.22 -14.18 -15.57
N TYR A 128 6.18 -14.96 -15.35
CA TYR A 128 5.26 -15.37 -16.42
C TYR A 128 4.15 -14.35 -16.58
N PRO A 129 3.64 -14.12 -17.81
CA PRO A 129 2.61 -13.12 -18.05
C PRO A 129 1.29 -13.51 -17.34
N PRO A 130 0.62 -12.54 -16.70
CA PRO A 130 -0.69 -12.80 -16.12
C PRO A 130 -1.77 -12.92 -17.19
N VAL A 131 -2.84 -13.64 -16.86
CA VAL A 131 -4.11 -13.61 -17.58
C VAL A 131 -5.12 -12.84 -16.73
N ILE A 132 -5.80 -11.86 -17.32
CA ILE A 132 -6.72 -10.97 -16.60
C ILE A 132 -8.12 -11.22 -17.13
N ASN A 133 -9.05 -11.56 -16.22
CA ASN A 133 -10.47 -11.68 -16.53
C ASN A 133 -11.28 -10.86 -15.52
N ASP A 134 -12.36 -10.27 -15.98
CA ASP A 134 -13.29 -9.50 -15.16
C ASP A 134 -14.59 -10.30 -14.97
N ILE A 135 -15.16 -10.23 -13.77
CA ILE A 135 -16.45 -10.82 -13.42
C ILE A 135 -17.39 -9.73 -12.91
N SER A 136 -18.59 -9.65 -13.46
CA SER A 136 -19.60 -8.68 -13.04
C SER A 136 -20.88 -9.36 -12.61
N PHE A 137 -21.47 -8.92 -11.50
CA PHE A 137 -22.72 -9.46 -11.01
C PHE A 137 -23.53 -8.45 -10.21
N TRP A 138 -24.85 -8.67 -10.15
CA TRP A 138 -25.74 -7.92 -9.28
C TRP A 138 -25.69 -8.49 -7.87
N LEU A 139 -25.59 -7.60 -6.89
CA LEU A 139 -25.62 -7.99 -5.48
C LEU A 139 -26.99 -8.52 -5.07
N PRO A 140 -27.05 -9.49 -4.16
CA PRO A 140 -28.32 -9.93 -3.56
C PRO A 140 -28.92 -8.81 -2.72
N SER A 141 -30.23 -8.90 -2.46
CA SER A 141 -30.93 -7.94 -1.60
C SER A 141 -30.63 -8.12 -0.10
N GLU A 142 -30.04 -9.22 0.28
CA GLU A 142 -29.60 -9.52 1.65
C GLU A 142 -28.09 -9.28 1.80
N LYS A 143 -27.57 -9.48 3.03
CA LYS A 143 -26.18 -9.20 3.39
C LYS A 143 -25.18 -9.81 2.41
N TYR A 144 -24.50 -8.97 1.65
CA TYR A 144 -23.32 -9.32 0.86
C TYR A 144 -22.07 -8.76 1.53
N SER A 145 -21.01 -9.53 1.56
CA SER A 145 -19.69 -9.10 1.99
C SER A 145 -18.67 -9.33 0.88
N GLU A 146 -17.88 -8.32 0.56
CA GLU A 146 -16.77 -8.48 -0.40
C GLU A 146 -15.77 -9.54 0.04
N ASN A 147 -15.56 -9.67 1.36
CA ASN A 147 -14.65 -10.67 1.90
C ASN A 147 -15.11 -12.10 1.59
N ASP A 148 -16.42 -12.36 1.55
CA ASP A 148 -16.96 -13.68 1.19
C ASP A 148 -16.64 -14.00 -0.28
N PHE A 149 -16.68 -13.00 -1.17
CA PHE A 149 -16.27 -13.18 -2.56
C PHE A 149 -14.76 -13.41 -2.68
N TYR A 150 -13.92 -12.66 -1.94
CA TYR A 150 -12.48 -12.89 -1.93
C TYR A 150 -12.11 -14.29 -1.41
N ASP A 151 -12.76 -14.76 -0.37
CA ASP A 151 -12.56 -16.11 0.17
C ASP A 151 -12.99 -17.21 -0.81
N LEU A 152 -14.11 -17.01 -1.51
CA LEU A 152 -14.58 -17.91 -2.55
C LEU A 152 -13.57 -18.01 -3.70
N VAL A 153 -13.09 -16.87 -4.20
CA VAL A 153 -12.10 -16.83 -5.29
C VAL A 153 -10.80 -17.51 -4.86
N ARG A 154 -10.34 -17.25 -3.62
CA ARG A 154 -9.15 -17.92 -3.05
C ARG A 154 -9.33 -19.43 -2.96
N THR A 155 -10.49 -19.88 -2.49
CA THR A 155 -10.77 -21.30 -2.30
C THR A 155 -10.79 -22.06 -3.61
N ILE A 156 -11.34 -21.48 -4.68
CA ILE A 156 -11.47 -22.13 -6.00
C ILE A 156 -10.20 -21.94 -6.84
N GLY A 157 -9.65 -20.72 -6.85
CA GLY A 157 -8.51 -20.37 -7.70
C GLY A 157 -7.16 -20.82 -7.14
N GLY A 158 -7.05 -20.96 -5.80
CA GLY A 158 -5.82 -21.36 -5.14
C GLY A 158 -4.60 -20.57 -5.59
N ASP A 159 -3.51 -21.25 -5.85
CA ASP A 159 -2.22 -20.66 -6.25
C ASP A 159 -2.22 -20.04 -7.66
N MET A 160 -3.33 -20.16 -8.40
CA MET A 160 -3.46 -19.57 -9.74
C MET A 160 -4.05 -18.16 -9.71
N VAL A 161 -4.55 -17.70 -8.58
CA VAL A 161 -5.04 -16.33 -8.41
C VAL A 161 -4.00 -15.48 -7.67
N GLU A 162 -3.44 -14.52 -8.37
CA GLU A 162 -2.47 -13.57 -7.82
C GLU A 162 -3.16 -12.40 -7.10
N ASN A 163 -4.20 -11.86 -7.72
CA ASN A 163 -4.91 -10.69 -7.17
C ASN A 163 -6.38 -10.67 -7.57
N VAL A 164 -7.20 -10.09 -6.68
CA VAL A 164 -8.61 -9.77 -6.94
C VAL A 164 -8.85 -8.34 -6.50
N SER A 165 -9.41 -7.52 -7.37
CA SER A 165 -9.71 -6.11 -7.05
C SER A 165 -11.10 -5.72 -7.56
N LEU A 166 -11.85 -4.98 -6.74
CA LEU A 166 -13.08 -4.31 -7.17
C LEU A 166 -12.68 -3.14 -8.07
N ILE A 167 -13.12 -3.17 -9.34
CA ILE A 167 -12.77 -2.15 -10.33
C ILE A 167 -13.93 -1.22 -10.67
N ASP A 168 -15.18 -1.65 -10.42
CA ASP A 168 -16.36 -0.82 -10.68
C ASP A 168 -17.52 -1.20 -9.77
N GLU A 169 -18.23 -0.18 -9.29
CA GLU A 169 -19.49 -0.29 -8.56
C GLU A 169 -20.57 0.52 -9.30
N TYR A 170 -21.60 -0.15 -9.76
CA TYR A 170 -22.66 0.47 -10.53
C TYR A 170 -24.02 0.32 -9.86
N THR A 171 -24.73 1.44 -9.68
CA THR A 171 -26.12 1.44 -9.19
C THR A 171 -27.08 1.72 -10.34
N HIS A 172 -27.99 0.77 -10.60
CA HIS A 172 -28.97 0.91 -11.66
C HIS A 172 -29.98 2.03 -11.36
N PRO A 173 -30.16 3.04 -12.25
CA PRO A 173 -30.92 4.27 -11.91
C PRO A 173 -32.40 4.03 -11.60
N LYS A 174 -33.03 3.03 -12.23
CA LYS A 174 -34.46 2.72 -12.03
C LYS A 174 -34.70 1.69 -10.91
N THR A 175 -33.96 0.57 -10.90
CA THR A 175 -34.19 -0.53 -9.99
C THR A 175 -33.45 -0.39 -8.66
N LYS A 176 -32.48 0.54 -8.59
CA LYS A 176 -31.60 0.74 -7.43
C LYS A 176 -30.75 -0.48 -7.04
N ARG A 177 -30.71 -1.51 -7.89
CA ARG A 177 -29.81 -2.64 -7.69
C ARG A 177 -28.37 -2.19 -7.88
N VAL A 178 -27.48 -2.71 -7.02
CA VAL A 178 -26.04 -2.48 -7.08
C VAL A 178 -25.36 -3.65 -7.79
N SER A 179 -24.43 -3.38 -8.66
CA SER A 179 -23.61 -4.37 -9.34
C SER A 179 -22.14 -4.07 -9.04
N HIS A 180 -21.37 -5.10 -8.71
CA HIS A 180 -19.93 -5.03 -8.59
C HIS A 180 -19.25 -5.64 -9.81
N CYS A 181 -18.10 -5.10 -10.20
CA CYS A 181 -17.20 -5.68 -11.18
C CYS A 181 -15.85 -5.92 -10.54
N TYR A 182 -15.41 -7.16 -10.50
CA TYR A 182 -14.11 -7.54 -9.97
C TYR A 182 -13.18 -7.97 -11.09
N ARG A 183 -11.94 -7.51 -11.00
CA ARG A 183 -10.83 -7.96 -11.83
C ARG A 183 -10.07 -9.04 -11.09
N ILE A 184 -9.91 -10.20 -11.74
CA ILE A 184 -9.13 -11.32 -11.23
C ILE A 184 -7.90 -11.47 -12.11
N THR A 185 -6.72 -11.39 -11.48
CA THR A 185 -5.44 -11.63 -12.12
C THR A 185 -4.99 -13.04 -11.83
N TYR A 186 -4.91 -13.85 -12.87
CA TYR A 186 -4.44 -15.23 -12.81
C TYR A 186 -2.98 -15.29 -13.22
N GLN A 187 -2.14 -15.87 -12.37
CA GLN A 187 -0.72 -16.01 -12.64
C GLN A 187 -0.14 -17.18 -11.86
N HIS A 188 0.66 -18.01 -12.51
CA HIS A 188 1.34 -19.11 -11.84
C HIS A 188 2.83 -18.83 -11.71
N LEU A 189 3.46 -19.35 -10.65
CA LEU A 189 4.87 -19.05 -10.32
C LEU A 189 5.87 -19.73 -11.24
N GLU A 190 5.54 -20.92 -11.73
CA GLU A 190 6.47 -21.80 -12.42
C GLU A 190 6.21 -21.94 -13.93
N ARG A 191 5.03 -21.49 -14.40
CA ARG A 191 4.64 -21.64 -15.80
C ARG A 191 3.64 -20.57 -16.26
N THR A 192 3.57 -20.37 -17.57
CA THR A 192 2.49 -19.60 -18.19
C THR A 192 1.17 -20.36 -18.08
N LEU A 193 0.10 -19.68 -17.64
CA LEU A 193 -1.25 -20.23 -17.67
C LEU A 193 -1.83 -20.15 -19.09
N THR A 194 -2.54 -21.18 -19.49
CA THR A 194 -3.30 -21.13 -20.74
C THR A 194 -4.68 -20.50 -20.52
N GLN A 195 -5.20 -19.84 -21.55
CA GLN A 195 -6.53 -19.24 -21.48
C GLN A 195 -7.62 -20.29 -21.15
N LYS A 196 -7.44 -21.52 -21.60
CA LYS A 196 -8.39 -22.60 -21.33
C LYS A 196 -8.44 -22.99 -19.87
N GLU A 197 -7.30 -23.07 -19.20
CA GLU A 197 -7.21 -23.34 -17.75
C GLU A 197 -7.87 -22.22 -16.97
N VAL A 198 -7.53 -20.96 -17.30
CA VAL A 198 -8.09 -19.78 -16.63
C VAL A 198 -9.61 -19.73 -16.81
N ASN A 199 -10.11 -19.95 -18.03
CA ASN A 199 -11.55 -19.95 -18.28
C ASN A 199 -12.30 -21.01 -17.46
N SER A 200 -11.71 -22.20 -17.27
CA SER A 200 -12.34 -23.26 -16.45
C SER A 200 -12.45 -22.84 -14.98
N ILE A 201 -11.42 -22.20 -14.44
CA ILE A 201 -11.42 -21.71 -13.05
C ILE A 201 -12.38 -20.52 -12.92
N HIS A 202 -12.34 -19.61 -13.87
CA HIS A 202 -13.20 -18.41 -13.88
C HIS A 202 -14.68 -18.81 -13.90
N GLN A 203 -15.05 -19.77 -14.75
CA GLN A 203 -16.40 -20.32 -14.79
C GLN A 203 -16.80 -20.99 -13.47
N ALA A 204 -15.90 -21.75 -12.84
CA ALA A 204 -16.18 -22.34 -11.54
C ALA A 204 -16.40 -21.29 -10.44
N ILE A 205 -15.67 -20.16 -10.50
CA ILE A 205 -15.88 -19.01 -9.61
C ILE A 205 -17.27 -18.38 -9.85
N GLU A 206 -17.66 -18.17 -11.12
CA GLU A 206 -18.97 -17.62 -11.48
C GLU A 206 -20.12 -18.50 -10.96
N GLU A 207 -20.05 -19.79 -11.21
CA GLU A 207 -21.07 -20.75 -10.78
C GLU A 207 -21.18 -20.84 -9.24
N SER A 208 -20.03 -20.84 -8.55
CA SER A 208 -20.02 -20.89 -7.09
C SER A 208 -20.47 -19.57 -6.48
N ALA A 209 -20.10 -18.41 -7.05
CA ALA A 209 -20.57 -17.11 -6.58
C ALA A 209 -22.10 -17.01 -6.68
N ALA A 210 -22.69 -17.47 -7.79
CA ALA A 210 -24.14 -17.52 -7.93
C ALA A 210 -24.81 -18.43 -6.90
N ARG A 211 -24.22 -19.61 -6.63
CA ARG A 211 -24.78 -20.62 -5.72
C ARG A 211 -24.62 -20.24 -4.26
N GLU A 212 -23.46 -19.74 -3.84
CA GLU A 212 -23.10 -19.59 -2.44
C GLU A 212 -23.35 -18.15 -1.92
N LEU A 213 -23.15 -17.15 -2.77
CA LEU A 213 -23.35 -15.75 -2.41
C LEU A 213 -24.68 -15.18 -2.92
N GLY A 214 -25.46 -15.96 -3.69
CA GLY A 214 -26.76 -15.54 -4.22
C GLY A 214 -26.68 -14.35 -5.17
N VAL A 215 -25.52 -14.15 -5.80
CA VAL A 215 -25.30 -13.08 -6.79
C VAL A 215 -25.87 -13.49 -8.16
N GLU A 216 -26.25 -12.50 -8.97
CA GLU A 216 -26.79 -12.73 -10.32
C GLU A 216 -25.80 -12.15 -11.35
N GLY A 217 -25.25 -13.00 -12.23
CA GLY A 217 -24.31 -12.60 -13.27
C GLY A 217 -24.85 -11.44 -14.13
N ARG A 218 -23.97 -10.52 -14.48
CA ARG A 218 -24.21 -9.40 -15.36
C ARG A 218 -23.31 -9.55 -16.58
N PHE A 219 -23.81 -10.23 -17.59
CA PHE A 219 -23.12 -10.42 -18.87
C PHE A 219 -23.63 -9.44 -19.90
#